data_a2f1d5d523dd2d52c783cf5d648ef8ed
#
_entry.id   a2f1d5d523dd2d52c783cf5d648ef8ed
#
_cell.length_a   1.000
_cell.length_b   1.000
_cell.length_c   1.000
_cell.angle_alpha   90.00
_cell.angle_beta   90.00
_cell.angle_gamma   90.00
#
_symmetry.space_group_name_H-M   'P 1'
#
loop_
_entity.id
_entity.type
_entity.pdbx_description
1 polymer ?
#
loop_
_entity_poly.entity_id
_entity_poly.type
_entity_poly.pdbx_seq_one_letter_code
_entity_poly.pdbx_strand_id
1 'polypeptide(L)'
;TVAEALSYGTPVIASHGTPWKEIQSRNAGWWVSNDIESLSLCLKSALNSSRSDLISMGDQGRVWMENEFSWKQISQKMLKTYEWLSDKNQPIPEWVKID
;
A
#
# COMPACT_ATOMS: atom_id res chain seq x y z
N THR A 1 4.11 8.93 0.54
CA THR A 1 3.41 9.54 -0.60
C THR A 1 2.42 8.58 -1.25
N VAL A 2 2.82 7.33 -1.54
CA VAL A 2 1.89 6.33 -2.11
C VAL A 2 0.76 6.03 -1.15
N ALA A 3 1.06 5.77 0.11
CA ALA A 3 0.04 5.50 1.13
C ALA A 3 -0.92 6.67 1.31
N GLU A 4 -0.43 7.90 1.25
CA GLU A 4 -1.26 9.08 1.34
C GLU A 4 -2.23 9.18 0.16
N ALA A 5 -1.75 8.96 -1.07
CA ALA A 5 -2.58 8.99 -2.27
C ALA A 5 -3.68 7.93 -2.18
N LEU A 6 -3.34 6.71 -1.79
CA LEU A 6 -4.31 5.62 -1.62
C LEU A 6 -5.36 5.95 -0.55
N SER A 7 -4.93 6.58 0.56
CA SER A 7 -5.84 6.96 1.64
C SER A 7 -6.89 7.99 1.20
N TYR A 8 -6.56 8.80 0.21
CA TYR A 8 -7.49 9.78 -0.37
C TYR A 8 -8.32 9.22 -1.52
N GLY A 9 -8.21 7.92 -1.80
CA GLY A 9 -8.97 7.30 -2.88
C GLY A 9 -8.43 7.60 -4.27
N THR A 10 -7.14 7.87 -4.41
CA THR A 10 -6.49 8.15 -5.68
C THR A 10 -5.78 6.88 -6.18
N PRO A 11 -6.09 6.37 -7.39
CA PRO A 11 -5.33 5.28 -7.99
C PRO A 11 -3.87 5.70 -8.22
N VAL A 12 -2.95 4.74 -8.08
CA VAL A 12 -1.51 5.02 -8.10
C VAL A 12 -0.82 4.18 -9.17
N ILE A 13 0.13 4.78 -9.87
CA ILE A 13 1.08 4.08 -10.72
C ILE A 13 2.40 4.02 -9.97
N ALA A 14 2.84 2.82 -9.60
CA ALA A 14 4.09 2.64 -8.88
C ALA A 14 5.06 1.81 -9.72
N SER A 15 6.35 2.12 -9.64
CA SER A 15 7.39 1.39 -10.35
C SER A 15 7.84 0.16 -9.58
N HIS A 16 8.47 -0.80 -10.29
CA HIS A 16 9.04 -1.99 -9.66
C HIS A 16 10.16 -1.68 -8.67
N GLY A 17 10.72 -0.46 -8.70
CA GLY A 17 11.70 -0.02 -7.73
C GLY A 17 11.13 0.29 -6.35
N THR A 18 9.80 0.26 -6.18
CA THR A 18 9.13 0.51 -4.91
C THR A 18 8.54 -0.78 -4.33
N PRO A 19 8.32 -0.87 -3.00
CA PRO A 19 7.77 -2.08 -2.38
C PRO A 19 6.24 -2.15 -2.46
N TRP A 20 5.62 -1.64 -3.53
CA TRP A 20 4.18 -1.53 -3.66
C TRP A 20 3.56 -2.54 -4.63
N LYS A 21 4.12 -3.74 -4.70
CA LYS A 21 3.65 -4.83 -5.57
C LYS A 21 2.14 -5.12 -5.39
N GLU A 22 1.64 -5.04 -4.18
CA GLU A 22 0.24 -5.35 -3.88
C GLU A 22 -0.76 -4.35 -4.49
N ILE A 23 -0.32 -3.20 -4.96
CA ILE A 23 -1.20 -2.23 -5.63
C ILE A 23 -1.98 -2.90 -6.76
N GLN A 24 -1.31 -3.70 -7.58
CA GLN A 24 -1.94 -4.36 -8.71
C GLN A 24 -2.88 -5.48 -8.26
N SER A 25 -2.46 -6.32 -7.32
CA SER A 25 -3.30 -7.41 -6.81
C SER A 25 -4.51 -6.91 -6.02
N ARG A 26 -4.41 -5.73 -5.40
CA ARG A 26 -5.52 -5.08 -4.69
C ARG A 26 -6.40 -4.22 -5.59
N ASN A 27 -6.09 -4.17 -6.89
CA ASN A 27 -6.82 -3.36 -7.87
C ASN A 27 -6.90 -1.88 -7.48
N ALA A 28 -5.83 -1.36 -6.88
CA ALA A 28 -5.75 0.03 -6.43
C ALA A 28 -4.92 0.91 -7.35
N GLY A 29 -4.38 0.35 -8.43
CA GLY A 29 -3.54 1.06 -9.37
C GLY A 29 -2.71 0.11 -10.22
N TRP A 30 -1.54 0.58 -10.62
CA TRP A 30 -0.64 -0.17 -11.50
C TRP A 30 0.75 -0.27 -10.89
N TRP A 31 1.40 -1.39 -11.10
CA TRP A 31 2.79 -1.62 -10.70
C TRP A 31 3.56 -2.06 -11.92
N VAL A 32 4.46 -1.21 -12.41
CA VAL A 32 5.06 -1.32 -13.74
C VAL A 32 6.58 -1.26 -13.70
N SER A 33 7.22 -1.75 -14.75
CA SER A 33 8.67 -1.62 -14.93
C SER A 33 9.06 -0.16 -15.05
N ASN A 34 10.26 0.16 -14.55
CA ASN A 34 10.76 1.54 -14.49
C ASN A 34 11.43 1.95 -15.82
N ASP A 35 10.78 1.69 -16.93
CA ASP A 35 11.23 2.11 -18.27
C ASP A 35 10.16 2.95 -18.96
N ILE A 36 10.60 3.73 -19.94
CA ILE A 36 9.73 4.69 -20.62
C ILE A 36 8.57 4.02 -21.35
N GLU A 37 8.81 2.89 -22.00
CA GLU A 37 7.76 2.18 -22.74
C GLU A 37 6.67 1.66 -21.81
N SER A 38 7.05 1.00 -20.72
CA SER A 38 6.09 0.47 -19.73
C SER A 38 5.29 1.58 -19.09
N LEU A 39 5.94 2.68 -18.71
CA LEU A 39 5.27 3.84 -18.15
C LEU A 39 4.29 4.47 -19.15
N SER A 40 4.71 4.61 -20.41
CA SER A 40 3.85 5.19 -21.47
C SER A 40 2.62 4.35 -21.71
N LEU A 41 2.77 3.04 -21.78
CA LEU A 41 1.65 2.11 -21.97
C LEU A 41 0.70 2.15 -20.76
N CYS A 42 1.25 2.20 -19.57
CA CYS A 42 0.46 2.29 -18.35
C CYS A 42 -0.33 3.59 -18.29
N LEU A 43 0.29 4.73 -18.62
CA LEU A 43 -0.37 6.02 -18.66
C LEU A 43 -1.51 6.04 -19.68
N LYS A 44 -1.30 5.46 -20.87
CA LYS A 44 -2.36 5.35 -21.88
C LYS A 44 -3.52 4.51 -21.36
N SER A 45 -3.23 3.39 -20.72
CA SER A 45 -4.26 2.55 -20.10
C SER A 45 -5.04 3.30 -19.03
N ALA A 46 -4.35 4.03 -18.17
CA ALA A 46 -4.97 4.83 -17.12
C ALA A 46 -5.87 5.94 -17.69
N LEU A 47 -5.38 6.65 -18.71
CA LEU A 47 -6.13 7.73 -19.35
C LEU A 47 -7.35 7.21 -20.11
N ASN A 48 -7.30 5.98 -20.62
CA ASN A 48 -8.41 5.34 -21.33
C ASN A 48 -9.38 4.64 -20.38
N SER A 49 -9.07 4.53 -19.11
CA SER A 49 -9.98 3.96 -18.12
C SER A 49 -11.18 4.87 -17.91
N SER A 50 -12.36 4.27 -17.72
CA SER A 50 -13.55 5.04 -17.42
C SER A 50 -13.43 5.70 -16.04
N ARG A 51 -14.20 6.77 -15.85
CA ARG A 51 -14.26 7.45 -14.55
C ARG A 51 -14.74 6.50 -13.45
N SER A 52 -15.70 5.63 -13.78
CA SER A 52 -16.20 4.61 -12.85
C SER A 52 -15.11 3.64 -12.42
N ASP A 53 -14.27 3.20 -13.35
CA ASP A 53 -13.16 2.28 -13.05
C ASP A 53 -12.12 2.95 -12.16
N LEU A 54 -11.79 4.22 -12.43
CA LEU A 54 -10.83 4.96 -11.63
C LEU A 54 -11.35 5.19 -10.21
N ILE A 55 -12.63 5.50 -10.06
CA ILE A 55 -13.28 5.67 -8.75
C ILE A 55 -13.25 4.34 -7.99
N SER A 56 -13.58 3.24 -8.65
CA SER A 56 -13.53 1.90 -8.04
C SER A 56 -12.13 1.54 -7.56
N MET A 57 -11.12 1.81 -8.37
CA MET A 57 -9.72 1.59 -7.98
C MET A 57 -9.32 2.46 -6.79
N GLY A 58 -9.74 3.71 -6.78
CA GLY A 58 -9.51 4.61 -5.66
C GLY A 58 -10.14 4.12 -4.37
N ASP A 59 -11.37 3.63 -4.43
CA ASP A 59 -12.07 3.07 -3.29
C ASP A 59 -11.38 1.81 -2.76
N GLN A 60 -10.91 0.93 -3.64
CA GLN A 60 -10.15 -0.26 -3.26
C GLN A 60 -8.87 0.11 -2.51
N GLY A 61 -8.15 1.11 -3.01
CA GLY A 61 -6.94 1.60 -2.36
C GLY A 61 -7.22 2.21 -1.00
N ARG A 62 -8.27 2.99 -0.88
CA ARG A 62 -8.66 3.61 0.39
C ARG A 62 -9.02 2.55 1.44
N VAL A 63 -9.83 1.57 1.07
CA VAL A 63 -10.22 0.48 1.97
C VAL A 63 -8.99 -0.33 2.39
N TRP A 64 -8.09 -0.61 1.45
CA TRP A 64 -6.85 -1.31 1.76
C TRP A 64 -6.03 -0.56 2.81
N MET A 65 -5.85 0.76 2.63
CA MET A 65 -5.09 1.56 3.59
C MET A 65 -5.77 1.63 4.96
N GLU A 66 -7.10 1.75 4.99
CA GLU A 66 -7.85 1.75 6.25
C GLU A 66 -7.64 0.44 7.02
N ASN A 67 -7.61 -0.70 6.34
CA ASN A 67 -7.44 -2.00 6.96
C ASN A 67 -6.00 -2.28 7.39
N GLU A 68 -5.02 -1.90 6.56
CA GLU A 68 -3.60 -2.21 6.81
C GLU A 68 -2.92 -1.21 7.74
N PHE A 69 -3.29 0.07 7.64
CA PHE A 69 -2.60 1.17 8.30
C PHE A 69 -3.53 2.00 9.20
N SER A 70 -4.61 1.40 9.68
CA SER A 70 -5.49 2.10 10.62
C SER A 70 -4.75 2.39 11.93
N TRP A 71 -5.12 3.50 12.58
CA TRP A 71 -4.54 3.86 13.88
C TRP A 71 -4.69 2.74 14.91
N LYS A 72 -5.81 2.01 14.87
CA LYS A 72 -6.05 0.88 15.78
C LYS A 72 -5.00 -0.21 15.59
N GLN A 73 -4.71 -0.60 14.35
CA GLN A 73 -3.72 -1.63 14.05
C GLN A 73 -2.31 -1.16 14.40
N ILE A 74 -1.97 0.09 14.05
CA ILE A 74 -0.68 0.68 14.40
C ILE A 74 -0.51 0.72 15.91
N SER A 75 -1.52 1.16 16.65
CA SER A 75 -1.48 1.20 18.10
C SER A 75 -1.29 -0.18 18.71
N GLN A 76 -1.98 -1.19 18.21
CA GLN A 76 -1.82 -2.57 18.68
C GLN A 76 -0.41 -3.10 18.43
N LYS A 77 0.16 -2.82 17.26
CA LYS A 77 1.54 -3.21 16.95
C LYS A 77 2.53 -2.53 17.86
N MET A 78 2.36 -1.23 18.08
CA MET A 78 3.22 -0.48 19.00
C MET A 78 3.13 -1.02 20.42
N LEU A 79 1.92 -1.29 20.91
CA LEU A 79 1.72 -1.84 22.25
C LEU A 79 2.42 -3.20 22.41
N LYS A 80 2.25 -4.10 21.46
CA LYS A 80 2.94 -5.40 21.49
C LYS A 80 4.46 -5.26 21.46
N THR A 81 4.96 -4.30 20.69
CA THR A 81 6.40 -4.03 20.64
C THR A 81 6.91 -3.54 22.00
N TYR A 82 6.19 -2.63 22.65
CA TYR A 82 6.53 -2.15 23.99
C TYR A 82 6.46 -3.26 25.03
N GLU A 83 5.45 -4.10 24.99
CA GLU A 83 5.33 -5.26 25.88
C GLU A 83 6.54 -6.19 25.73
N TRP A 84 6.95 -6.47 24.50
CA TRP A 84 8.12 -7.28 24.24
C TRP A 84 9.41 -6.64 24.75
N LEU A 85 9.57 -5.33 24.57
CA LEU A 85 10.75 -4.62 25.09
C LEU A 85 10.79 -4.59 26.63
N SER A 86 9.63 -4.57 27.28
CA SER A 86 9.52 -4.56 28.74
C SER A 86 9.72 -5.96 29.33
N ASP A 87 9.30 -7.01 28.63
CA ASP A 87 9.39 -8.40 29.04
C ASP A 87 9.85 -9.27 27.89
N LYS A 88 11.13 -9.59 27.88
CA LYS A 88 11.76 -10.36 26.79
C LYS A 88 11.42 -11.85 26.79
N ASN A 89 10.62 -12.30 27.73
CA ASN A 89 10.08 -13.65 27.72
C ASN A 89 8.90 -13.77 26.74
N GLN A 90 8.41 -12.66 26.21
CA GLN A 90 7.37 -12.65 25.21
C GLN A 90 7.92 -12.92 23.81
N PRO A 91 7.12 -13.53 22.91
CA PRO A 91 7.56 -13.74 21.52
C PRO A 91 7.85 -12.41 20.82
N ILE A 92 8.86 -12.42 19.95
CA ILE A 92 9.17 -11.25 19.13
C ILE A 92 8.04 -11.00 18.16
N PRO A 93 7.47 -9.78 18.10
CA PRO A 93 6.43 -9.45 17.13
C PRO A 93 6.95 -9.61 15.69
N GLU A 94 6.08 -10.03 14.78
CA GLU A 94 6.42 -10.28 13.37
C GLU A 94 7.05 -9.10 12.65
N TRP A 95 6.64 -7.88 13.02
CA TRP A 95 7.11 -6.65 12.38
C TRP A 95 8.41 -6.12 12.97
N VAL A 96 8.92 -6.72 14.03
CA VAL A 96 10.22 -6.33 14.60
C VAL A 96 11.31 -7.12 13.87
N LYS A 97 12.26 -6.40 13.28
CA LYS A 97 13.44 -6.99 12.65
C LYS A 97 14.62 -6.84 13.58
N ILE A 98 15.27 -7.96 13.87
CA ILE A 98 16.49 -8.00 14.68
C ILE A 98 17.61 -8.49 13.75
N ASP A 99 18.59 -7.65 13.57
CA ASP A 99 19.81 -7.97 12.78
C ASP A 99 20.87 -8.62 13.66
#